data_cf55e61fb82f707ad0d2668d8a329126
#
_entry.id   cf55e61fb82f707ad0d2668d8a329126
#
_cell.length_a   1.000
_cell.length_b   1.000
_cell.length_c   1.000
_cell.angle_alpha   90.00
_cell.angle_beta   90.00
_cell.angle_gamma   90.00
#
_symmetry.space_group_name_H-M   'P 1'
#
loop_
_entity.id
_entity.type
_entity.pdbx_description
1 polymer ?
#
loop_
_entity_poly.entity_id
_entity_poly.type
_entity_poly.pdbx_seq_one_letter_code
_entity_poly.pdbx_strand_id
1 'polypeptide(L)' 'MDLKEVMAINLRRLRHAKQMTQEELADSSGLSARYVGAIERADVSASVTVLGRIADALHVEPADLLRKTTP' A
#
# COMPACT_ATOMS: atom_id res chain seq x y z
N MET A 1 5.32 -8.78 14.15
CA MET A 1 5.45 -8.42 12.73
C MET A 1 5.69 -6.92 12.64
N ASP A 2 6.68 -6.54 11.85
CA ASP A 2 7.06 -5.16 11.59
C ASP A 2 5.93 -4.44 10.83
N LEU A 3 5.72 -3.16 11.09
CA LEU A 3 4.69 -2.38 10.37
C LEU A 3 4.94 -2.33 8.87
N LYS A 4 6.18 -2.38 8.44
CA LYS A 4 6.52 -2.46 7.02
C LYS A 4 5.90 -3.70 6.38
N GLU A 5 5.95 -4.82 7.07
CA GLU A 5 5.36 -6.07 6.61
C GLU A 5 3.83 -6.03 6.69
N VAL A 6 3.29 -5.43 7.73
CA VAL A 6 1.84 -5.24 7.87
C VAL A 6 1.31 -4.42 6.72
N MET A 7 1.98 -3.31 6.40
CA MET A 7 1.59 -2.46 5.29
C MET A 7 1.66 -3.19 3.96
N ALA A 8 2.71 -4.00 3.76
CA ALA A 8 2.87 -4.77 2.52
C ALA A 8 1.68 -5.70 2.29
N ILE A 9 1.28 -6.41 3.32
CA ILE A 9 0.15 -7.34 3.25
C ILE A 9 -1.15 -6.59 2.98
N ASN A 10 -1.40 -5.52 3.74
CA ASN A 10 -2.63 -4.75 3.60
C ASN A 10 -2.72 -4.07 2.25
N LEU A 11 -1.60 -3.54 1.76
CA LEU A 11 -1.58 -2.87 0.46
C LEU A 11 -1.95 -3.83 -0.67
N ARG A 12 -1.33 -5.02 -0.70
CA ARG A 12 -1.66 -6.01 -1.71
C ARG A 12 -3.13 -6.42 -1.64
N ARG A 13 -3.61 -6.66 -0.42
CA ARG A 13 -4.99 -7.09 -0.20
C ARG A 13 -5.98 -6.02 -0.68
N LEU A 14 -5.75 -4.78 -0.28
CA LEU A 14 -6.65 -3.68 -0.65
C LEU A 14 -6.58 -3.38 -2.14
N ARG A 15 -5.39 -3.43 -2.72
CA ARG A 15 -5.23 -3.22 -4.16
C ARG A 15 -5.99 -4.27 -4.96
N HIS A 16 -5.85 -5.54 -4.59
CA HIS A 16 -6.57 -6.62 -5.26
C HIS A 16 -8.09 -6.50 -5.06
N ALA A 17 -8.53 -6.10 -3.87
CA ALA A 17 -9.95 -5.91 -3.59
C ALA A 17 -10.54 -4.82 -4.47
N LYS A 18 -9.74 -3.81 -4.84
CA LYS A 18 -10.15 -2.74 -5.74
C LYS A 18 -9.92 -3.08 -7.21
N GLN A 19 -9.41 -4.28 -7.49
CA GLN A 19 -9.11 -4.74 -8.85
C GLN A 19 -8.15 -3.82 -9.61
N MET A 20 -7.16 -3.30 -8.91
CA MET A 20 -6.15 -2.41 -9.48
C MET A 20 -4.85 -3.17 -9.70
N THR A 21 -4.18 -2.86 -10.82
CA THR A 21 -2.80 -3.31 -11.03
C THR A 21 -1.84 -2.42 -10.26
N GLN A 22 -0.58 -2.84 -10.13
CA GLN A 22 0.45 -2.00 -9.51
C GLN A 22 0.62 -0.70 -10.30
N GLU A 23 0.55 -0.76 -11.63
CA GLU A 23 0.65 0.41 -12.50
C GLU A 23 -0.50 1.38 -12.27
N GLU A 24 -1.71 0.86 -12.13
CA GLU A 24 -2.88 1.70 -11.90
C GLU A 24 -2.78 2.40 -10.55
N LEU A 25 -2.37 1.67 -9.52
CA LEU A 25 -2.18 2.28 -8.20
C LEU A 25 -1.08 3.32 -8.23
N ALA A 26 0.03 3.03 -8.91
CA ALA A 26 1.14 3.96 -9.05
C ALA A 26 0.68 5.26 -9.70
N ASP A 27 -0.06 5.17 -10.81
CA ASP A 27 -0.59 6.34 -11.51
C ASP A 27 -1.50 7.16 -10.61
N SER A 28 -2.40 6.50 -9.88
CA SER A 28 -3.37 7.19 -9.02
C SER A 28 -2.71 7.84 -7.80
N SER A 29 -1.59 7.31 -7.34
CA SER A 29 -0.91 7.80 -6.15
C SER A 29 0.28 8.71 -6.44
N GLY A 30 0.63 8.87 -7.73
CA GLY A 30 1.79 9.67 -8.12
C GLY A 30 3.12 8.99 -7.81
N LEU A 31 3.14 7.66 -7.76
CA LEU A 31 4.33 6.86 -7.49
C LEU A 31 4.70 6.06 -8.73
N SER A 32 5.87 5.42 -8.72
CA SER A 32 6.23 4.49 -9.77
C SER A 32 5.71 3.10 -9.43
N ALA A 33 5.42 2.29 -10.45
CA ALA A 33 5.02 0.90 -10.23
C ALA A 33 6.12 0.12 -9.54
N ARG A 34 7.38 0.44 -9.83
CA ARG A 34 8.53 -0.20 -9.19
C ARG A 34 8.52 0.04 -7.68
N TYR A 35 8.21 1.28 -7.26
CA TYR A 35 8.17 1.63 -5.85
C TYR A 35 6.98 0.94 -5.16
N VAL A 36 5.81 0.92 -5.81
CA VAL A 36 4.65 0.21 -5.29
C VAL A 36 5.00 -1.26 -5.07
N GLY A 37 5.66 -1.89 -6.05
CA GLY A 37 6.09 -3.29 -5.93
C GLY A 37 7.06 -3.50 -4.77
N ALA A 38 7.99 -2.57 -4.57
CA ALA A 38 8.96 -2.68 -3.47
C ALA A 38 8.27 -2.61 -2.11
N ILE A 39 7.27 -1.74 -1.97
CA ILE A 39 6.48 -1.64 -0.73
C ILE A 39 5.71 -2.95 -0.51
N GLU A 40 5.12 -3.50 -1.56
CA GLU A 40 4.34 -4.74 -1.47
C GLU A 40 5.18 -5.95 -1.09
N ARG A 41 6.49 -5.91 -1.37
CA ARG A 41 7.42 -6.98 -0.98
C ARG A 41 8.06 -6.72 0.39
N ALA A 42 7.70 -5.60 1.02
CA ALA A 42 8.32 -5.16 2.27
C ALA A 42 9.83 -4.91 2.13
N ASP A 43 10.28 -4.59 0.92
CA ASP A 43 11.68 -4.27 0.67
C ASP A 43 12.02 -2.87 1.16
N VAL A 44 11.05 -1.98 1.22
CA VAL A 44 11.23 -0.60 1.67
C VAL A 44 10.09 -0.21 2.59
N SER A 45 10.35 0.78 3.45
CA SER A 45 9.30 1.38 4.28
C SER A 45 8.78 2.63 3.57
N ALA A 46 7.47 2.76 3.50
CA ALA A 46 6.87 3.97 2.94
C ALA A 46 6.94 5.11 3.96
N SER A 47 7.19 6.32 3.47
CA SER A 47 7.08 7.50 4.32
C SER A 47 5.60 7.73 4.68
N VAL A 48 5.37 8.53 5.71
CA VAL A 48 4.00 8.90 6.10
C VAL A 48 3.29 9.60 4.94
N THR A 49 4.00 10.44 4.21
CA THR A 49 3.45 11.14 3.05
C THR A 49 3.01 10.13 1.97
N VAL A 50 3.85 9.16 1.67
CA VAL A 50 3.54 8.13 0.67
C VAL A 50 2.37 7.27 1.14
N LEU A 51 2.36 6.91 2.41
CA LEU A 51 1.24 6.16 3.00
C LEU A 51 -0.09 6.89 2.75
N GLY A 52 -0.11 8.21 2.99
CA GLY A 52 -1.30 9.02 2.75
C GLY A 52 -1.73 9.02 1.30
N ARG A 53 -0.78 9.11 0.36
CA ARG A 53 -1.08 9.09 -1.07
C ARG A 53 -1.68 7.76 -1.51
N ILE A 54 -1.15 6.67 -0.98
CA ILE A 54 -1.66 5.33 -1.28
C ILE A 54 -3.08 5.17 -0.73
N ALA A 55 -3.30 5.61 0.50
CA ALA A 55 -4.62 5.52 1.12
C ALA A 55 -5.66 6.30 0.31
N ASP A 56 -5.30 7.51 -0.13
CA ASP A 56 -6.18 8.33 -0.97
C ASP A 56 -6.51 7.62 -2.28
N ALA A 57 -5.50 7.04 -2.92
CA ALA A 57 -5.69 6.34 -4.19
C ALA A 57 -6.59 5.12 -4.05
N LEU A 58 -6.54 4.46 -2.90
CA LEU A 58 -7.36 3.28 -2.61
C LEU A 58 -8.70 3.64 -1.98
N HIS A 59 -8.93 4.91 -1.66
CA HIS A 59 -10.15 5.37 -0.99
C HIS A 59 -10.35 4.67 0.36
N VAL A 60 -9.26 4.53 1.12
CA VAL A 60 -9.30 3.96 2.47
C VAL A 60 -8.65 4.92 3.44
N GLU A 61 -8.87 4.70 4.73
CA GLU A 61 -8.18 5.47 5.76
C GLU A 61 -6.72 5.00 5.85
N PRO A 62 -5.77 5.90 6.10
CA PRO A 62 -4.37 5.47 6.27
C PRO A 62 -4.21 4.38 7.33
N ALA A 63 -5.02 4.42 8.39
CA ALA A 63 -4.97 3.42 9.45
C ALA A 63 -5.27 2.01 8.92
N ASP A 64 -6.08 1.90 7.87
CA ASP A 64 -6.42 0.60 7.28
C ASP A 64 -5.18 -0.11 6.72
N LEU A 65 -4.19 0.66 6.27
CA LEU A 65 -2.95 0.10 5.74
C LEU A 65 -2.02 -0.39 6.84
N LEU A 66 -2.20 0.10 8.05
CA LEU A 66 -1.32 -0.23 9.18
C LEU A 66 -1.99 -1.13 10.22
N ARG A 67 -3.24 -1.50 10.00
CA ARG A 67 -3.97 -2.33 10.96
C ARG A 67 -3.54 -3.77 10.82
N LYS A 68 -3.09 -4.34 11.91
CA LYS A 68 -2.73 -5.76 11.93
C LYS A 68 -4.01 -6.58 11.79
N THR A 69 -3.99 -7.45 10.78
CA THR A 69 -5.09 -8.39 10.60
C THR A 69 -4.72 -9.67 11.33
N THR A 70 -5.55 -10.05 12.28
CA THR A 70 -5.38 -11.34 12.94
C THR A 70 -6.18 -12.39 12.20
N PRO A 71 -5.60 -13.56 12.01
CA PRO A 71 -6.36 -14.67 11.40
C PRO A 71 -7.55 -15.05 12.26
#